data_37ca1c273acc12fd4a166b1a132ed542
#
_entry.id   37ca1c273acc12fd4a166b1a132ed542
#
_cell.length_a   1.000
_cell.length_b   1.000
_cell.length_c   1.000
_cell.angle_alpha   90.00
_cell.angle_beta   90.00
_cell.angle_gamma   90.00
#
_symmetry.space_group_name_H-M   'P 1'
#
loop_
_entity.id
_entity.type
_entity.pdbx_description
1 polymer ?
#
loop_
_entity_poly.entity_id
_entity_poly.type
_entity_poly.pdbx_seq_one_letter_code
_entity_poly.pdbx_strand_id
1 'polypeptide(L)'
;NIYFTTMKKYTIGSLWVASIIISIIWSYEHPEKIESLKDIFKINKSPEIENIDSEKKRYTANSFEVHSKKIIELKNKAAFIIYPKEQKIFNKEKLKIYTQNGFVIENFRQKKLDLPKYFTLQRNGGIKTVISINKNKIVLISGKEKKCFFAALVLLNDSKELLRTKCLPTKAKNNDFNGLGSSNVHLNDHIYFTLGTSEKHVSKNSPLAQDDDYFFGKILRFKKEDIFKKINNEIENLNVEIFSKGHRTPQGLTKIDQSIFNVEHGPKGGDELNLVIKNGNYGWPLTSYGTNYLKDNGGDGKSIPSNHELNSFNEPLLALVPSIGISSVNNC
;
A
#
# COMPACT_ATOMS: atom_id res chain seq x y z
N ASN A 1 -62.13 -23.35 1.51
CA ASN A 1 -61.34 -22.10 1.72
C ASN A 1 -60.08 -22.27 2.58
N ILE A 2 -59.96 -23.32 3.41
CA ILE A 2 -58.79 -23.56 4.26
C ILE A 2 -57.64 -24.25 3.45
N TYR A 3 -58.00 -25.07 2.46
CA TYR A 3 -57.01 -25.78 1.60
C TYR A 3 -56.27 -24.83 0.65
N PHE A 4 -56.86 -23.75 0.18
CA PHE A 4 -56.20 -22.80 -0.75
C PHE A 4 -55.19 -21.88 -0.05
N THR A 5 -55.35 -21.59 1.22
CA THR A 5 -54.42 -20.72 1.97
C THR A 5 -53.17 -21.45 2.42
N THR A 6 -53.28 -22.76 2.69
CA THR A 6 -52.10 -23.58 3.05
C THR A 6 -51.20 -23.87 1.85
N MET A 7 -51.74 -24.16 0.67
CA MET A 7 -50.97 -24.35 -0.53
C MET A 7 -50.19 -23.09 -0.96
N LYS A 8 -50.78 -21.90 -0.85
CA LYS A 8 -50.08 -20.63 -1.11
C LYS A 8 -48.90 -20.38 -0.18
N LYS A 9 -48.98 -20.75 1.08
CA LYS A 9 -47.91 -20.61 2.06
C LYS A 9 -46.73 -21.56 1.77
N TYR A 10 -46.98 -22.79 1.36
CA TYR A 10 -45.93 -23.75 1.04
C TYR A 10 -45.23 -23.41 -0.28
N THR A 11 -45.94 -22.90 -1.30
CA THR A 11 -45.31 -22.46 -2.56
C THR A 11 -44.44 -21.23 -2.39
N ILE A 12 -44.85 -20.27 -1.56
CA ILE A 12 -44.02 -19.08 -1.25
C ILE A 12 -42.77 -19.50 -0.47
N GLY A 13 -42.88 -20.35 0.54
CA GLY A 13 -41.74 -20.86 1.29
C GLY A 13 -40.76 -21.66 0.42
N SER A 14 -41.23 -22.51 -0.47
CA SER A 14 -40.38 -23.28 -1.38
C SER A 14 -39.64 -22.40 -2.40
N LEU A 15 -40.29 -21.35 -2.90
CA LEU A 15 -39.65 -20.35 -3.78
C LEU A 15 -38.57 -19.56 -3.08
N TRP A 16 -38.77 -19.20 -1.80
CA TRP A 16 -37.71 -18.56 -1.00
C TRP A 16 -36.50 -19.47 -0.74
N VAL A 17 -36.74 -20.71 -0.40
CA VAL A 17 -35.67 -21.69 -0.19
C VAL A 17 -34.93 -21.95 -1.49
N ALA A 18 -35.65 -22.12 -2.62
CA ALA A 18 -35.04 -22.29 -3.94
C ALA A 18 -34.19 -21.06 -4.33
N SER A 19 -34.66 -19.84 -4.09
CA SER A 19 -33.89 -18.63 -4.38
C SER A 19 -32.62 -18.51 -3.53
N ILE A 20 -32.65 -18.91 -2.27
CA ILE A 20 -31.47 -18.96 -1.39
C ILE A 20 -30.45 -19.99 -1.91
N ILE A 21 -30.93 -21.20 -2.26
CA ILE A 21 -30.05 -22.24 -2.82
C ILE A 21 -29.42 -21.81 -4.13
N ILE A 22 -30.19 -21.22 -5.05
CA ILE A 22 -29.67 -20.66 -6.31
C ILE A 22 -28.65 -19.57 -6.04
N SER A 23 -28.88 -18.69 -5.06
CA SER A 23 -27.95 -17.64 -4.68
C SER A 23 -26.64 -18.21 -4.10
N ILE A 24 -26.71 -19.30 -3.32
CA ILE A 24 -25.54 -19.98 -2.77
C ILE A 24 -24.74 -20.66 -3.88
N ILE A 25 -25.42 -21.40 -4.79
CA ILE A 25 -24.78 -22.06 -5.94
C ILE A 25 -24.13 -21.01 -6.84
N TRP A 26 -24.86 -19.96 -7.18
CA TRP A 26 -24.33 -18.86 -7.98
C TRP A 26 -23.11 -18.18 -7.35
N SER A 27 -23.12 -17.99 -6.01
CA SER A 27 -21.98 -17.44 -5.28
C SER A 27 -20.77 -18.36 -5.27
N TYR A 28 -20.98 -19.66 -5.28
CA TYR A 28 -19.91 -20.65 -5.35
C TYR A 28 -19.28 -20.71 -6.75
N GLU A 29 -20.09 -20.56 -7.79
CA GLU A 29 -19.65 -20.57 -9.19
C GLU A 29 -19.00 -19.24 -9.61
N HIS A 30 -19.32 -18.13 -8.94
CA HIS A 30 -18.83 -16.79 -9.29
C HIS A 30 -18.15 -16.07 -8.11
N PRO A 31 -17.10 -16.65 -7.52
CA PRO A 31 -16.44 -16.04 -6.35
C PRO A 31 -15.86 -14.65 -6.63
N GLU A 32 -15.44 -14.39 -7.88
CA GLU A 32 -14.93 -13.09 -8.31
C GLU A 32 -15.99 -11.98 -8.28
N LYS A 33 -17.26 -12.31 -8.55
CA LYS A 33 -18.36 -11.31 -8.48
C LYS A 33 -18.71 -10.99 -7.05
N ILE A 34 -18.66 -11.97 -6.15
CA ILE A 34 -18.88 -11.75 -4.71
C ILE A 34 -17.77 -10.90 -4.11
N GLU A 35 -16.51 -11.19 -4.47
CA GLU A 35 -15.38 -10.40 -4.03
C GLU A 35 -15.51 -8.93 -4.52
N SER A 36 -15.94 -8.75 -5.76
CA SER A 36 -16.23 -7.44 -6.34
C SER A 36 -17.33 -6.69 -5.58
N LEU A 37 -18.41 -7.36 -5.19
CA LEU A 37 -19.47 -6.78 -4.37
C LEU A 37 -18.97 -6.41 -2.97
N LYS A 38 -18.21 -7.30 -2.33
CA LYS A 38 -17.59 -7.01 -1.02
C LYS A 38 -16.71 -5.76 -1.07
N ASP A 39 -15.97 -5.56 -2.17
CA ASP A 39 -15.14 -4.37 -2.35
C ASP A 39 -15.98 -3.10 -2.53
N ILE A 40 -17.08 -3.17 -3.28
CA ILE A 40 -18.00 -2.04 -3.42
C ILE A 40 -18.53 -1.62 -2.04
N PHE A 41 -18.90 -2.59 -1.19
CA PHE A 41 -19.32 -2.31 0.18
C PHE A 41 -18.20 -1.71 1.03
N LYS A 42 -16.96 -2.22 0.93
CA LYS A 42 -15.79 -1.69 1.64
C LYS A 42 -15.44 -0.27 1.21
N ILE A 43 -15.50 0.02 -0.09
CA ILE A 43 -15.22 1.36 -0.65
C ILE A 43 -16.26 2.37 -0.19
N ASN A 44 -17.53 1.95 -0.06
CA ASN A 44 -18.62 2.84 0.34
C ASN A 44 -18.76 3.00 1.86
N LYS A 45 -18.17 2.09 2.65
CA LYS A 45 -18.23 2.20 4.11
C LYS A 45 -17.32 3.32 4.61
N SER A 46 -17.89 4.35 5.18
CA SER A 46 -17.17 5.42 5.85
C SER A 46 -16.27 4.88 6.97
N PRO A 47 -15.06 5.41 7.17
CA PRO A 47 -14.26 5.08 8.34
C PRO A 47 -14.94 5.56 9.62
N GLU A 48 -14.97 4.71 10.64
CA GLU A 48 -15.43 5.11 11.97
C GLU A 48 -14.32 5.93 12.64
N ILE A 49 -14.65 7.14 13.08
CA ILE A 49 -13.71 8.07 13.71
C ILE A 49 -14.11 8.21 15.18
N GLU A 50 -13.20 7.86 16.08
CA GLU A 50 -13.31 8.23 17.48
C GLU A 50 -12.38 9.42 17.78
N ASN A 51 -12.96 10.50 18.29
CA ASN A 51 -12.18 11.61 18.82
C ASN A 51 -11.81 11.27 20.26
N ILE A 52 -10.56 10.82 20.46
CA ILE A 52 -10.10 10.40 21.77
C ILE A 52 -9.23 11.51 22.36
N ASP A 53 -9.66 12.06 23.46
CA ASP A 53 -8.79 12.85 24.33
C ASP A 53 -8.14 11.89 25.34
N SER A 54 -7.12 11.15 24.88
CA SER A 54 -6.44 10.16 25.68
C SER A 54 -5.42 10.80 26.62
N GLU A 55 -5.19 10.18 27.76
CA GLU A 55 -4.10 10.53 28.64
C GLU A 55 -2.75 10.51 27.91
N LYS A 56 -1.89 11.47 28.25
CA LYS A 56 -0.50 11.47 27.79
C LYS A 56 0.21 10.27 28.39
N LYS A 57 0.81 9.45 27.55
CA LYS A 57 1.68 8.35 27.99
C LYS A 57 3.14 8.79 27.91
N ARG A 58 3.88 8.47 28.96
CA ARG A 58 5.31 8.73 29.07
C ARG A 58 6.06 7.41 28.94
N TYR A 59 7.07 7.38 28.11
CA TYR A 59 7.97 6.24 27.94
C TYR A 59 9.40 6.74 28.13
N THR A 60 10.17 6.06 28.97
CA THR A 60 11.59 6.35 29.17
C THR A 60 12.43 5.24 28.55
N ALA A 61 13.41 5.63 27.78
CA ALA A 61 14.49 4.77 27.32
C ALA A 61 15.81 5.37 27.82
N ASN A 62 16.87 4.56 27.88
CA ASN A 62 18.13 4.88 28.56
C ASN A 62 18.70 6.30 28.39
N SER A 63 18.42 6.96 27.29
CA SER A 63 18.94 8.30 26.98
C SER A 63 17.91 9.32 26.51
N PHE A 64 16.65 8.95 26.41
CA PHE A 64 15.60 9.85 25.97
C PHE A 64 14.23 9.50 26.57
N GLU A 65 13.37 10.49 26.58
CA GLU A 65 12.00 10.39 27.06
C GLU A 65 11.02 10.67 25.92
N VAL A 66 10.03 9.81 25.76
CA VAL A 66 8.99 9.94 24.73
C VAL A 66 7.65 10.21 25.39
N HIS A 67 7.04 11.33 25.04
CA HIS A 67 5.66 11.65 25.40
C HIS A 67 4.74 11.35 24.22
N SER A 68 3.73 10.54 24.41
CA SER A 68 2.75 10.26 23.38
C SER A 68 1.34 10.61 23.82
N LYS A 69 0.55 11.14 22.90
CA LYS A 69 -0.89 11.39 23.08
C LYS A 69 -1.64 10.83 21.88
N LYS A 70 -2.62 9.97 22.11
CA LYS A 70 -3.54 9.50 21.07
C LYS A 70 -4.51 10.62 20.73
N ILE A 71 -4.59 11.00 19.46
CA ILE A 71 -5.39 12.15 19.01
C ILE A 71 -6.65 11.69 18.30
N ILE A 72 -6.56 10.61 17.52
CA ILE A 72 -7.64 10.07 16.71
C ILE A 72 -7.47 8.56 16.59
N GLU A 73 -8.56 7.83 16.55
CA GLU A 73 -8.60 6.41 16.24
C GLU A 73 -9.43 6.16 15.00
N LEU A 74 -8.89 5.34 14.08
CA LEU A 74 -9.58 4.84 12.90
C LEU A 74 -9.75 3.34 13.06
N LYS A 75 -10.96 2.88 13.33
CA LYS A 75 -11.24 1.46 13.47
C LYS A 75 -11.13 0.74 12.12
N ASN A 76 -10.33 -0.33 12.09
CA ASN A 76 -10.20 -1.25 10.95
C ASN A 76 -9.76 -0.61 9.62
N LYS A 77 -9.00 0.50 9.65
CA LYS A 77 -8.53 1.18 8.45
C LYS A 77 -7.06 1.58 8.54
N ALA A 78 -6.31 1.32 7.48
CA ALA A 78 -5.02 1.93 7.28
C ALA A 78 -5.20 3.38 6.79
N ALA A 79 -4.29 4.25 7.17
CA ALA A 79 -4.35 5.67 6.80
C ALA A 79 -2.96 6.25 6.55
N PHE A 80 -2.91 7.29 5.74
CA PHE A 80 -1.73 8.10 5.47
C PHE A 80 -1.98 9.51 5.98
N ILE A 81 -1.04 10.05 6.74
CA ILE A 81 -1.19 11.33 7.40
C ILE A 81 -0.34 12.36 6.68
N ILE A 82 -0.95 13.50 6.33
CA ILE A 82 -0.24 14.66 5.81
C ILE A 82 -0.38 15.78 6.83
N TYR A 83 0.76 16.31 7.25
CA TYR A 83 0.83 17.44 8.14
C TYR A 83 1.77 18.51 7.55
N PRO A 84 1.41 19.80 7.59
CA PRO A 84 2.27 20.87 7.07
C PRO A 84 3.60 20.93 7.83
N LYS A 85 4.71 20.86 7.10
CA LYS A 85 6.07 20.87 7.69
C LYS A 85 6.44 22.17 8.40
N GLU A 86 5.83 23.27 7.99
CA GLU A 86 6.10 24.61 8.56
C GLU A 86 5.50 24.82 9.95
N GLN A 87 4.70 23.87 10.43
CA GLN A 87 4.03 23.97 11.73
C GLN A 87 4.93 23.44 12.84
N LYS A 88 5.55 24.37 13.59
CA LYS A 88 6.35 24.04 14.80
C LYS A 88 5.49 23.51 15.95
N ILE A 89 4.21 23.91 16.02
CA ILE A 89 3.25 23.47 17.05
C ILE A 89 2.17 22.64 16.38
N PHE A 90 1.93 21.45 16.92
CA PHE A 90 0.90 20.55 16.39
C PHE A 90 -0.50 21.19 16.52
N ASN A 91 -1.21 21.30 15.37
CA ASN A 91 -2.60 21.74 15.31
C ASN A 91 -3.44 20.64 14.64
N LYS A 92 -4.36 20.05 15.40
CA LYS A 92 -5.28 18.99 14.92
C LYS A 92 -6.07 19.40 13.69
N GLU A 93 -6.47 20.67 13.57
CA GLU A 93 -7.29 21.18 12.47
C GLU A 93 -6.57 21.16 11.12
N LYS A 94 -5.23 21.17 11.15
CA LYS A 94 -4.40 21.10 9.93
C LYS A 94 -4.06 19.68 9.52
N LEU A 95 -4.50 18.68 10.28
CA LEU A 95 -4.27 17.28 10.00
C LEU A 95 -5.19 16.81 8.88
N LYS A 96 -4.61 16.26 7.81
CA LYS A 96 -5.35 15.58 6.76
C LYS A 96 -5.00 14.09 6.78
N ILE A 97 -6.02 13.26 6.88
CA ILE A 97 -5.85 11.80 6.93
C ILE A 97 -6.50 11.21 5.69
N TYR A 98 -5.72 10.52 4.88
CA TYR A 98 -6.19 9.79 3.71
C TYR A 98 -6.29 8.32 4.06
N THR A 99 -7.48 7.75 3.94
CA THR A 99 -7.69 6.34 4.29
C THR A 99 -7.47 5.42 3.08
N GLN A 100 -7.03 4.21 3.35
CA GLN A 100 -6.78 3.20 2.32
C GLN A 100 -8.00 3.00 1.39
N ASN A 101 -9.21 3.10 1.92
CA ASN A 101 -10.45 2.88 1.17
C ASN A 101 -11.00 4.14 0.47
N GLY A 102 -10.21 5.21 0.35
CA GLY A 102 -10.53 6.35 -0.50
C GLY A 102 -11.35 7.45 0.15
N PHE A 103 -11.15 7.72 1.44
CA PHE A 103 -11.68 8.91 2.09
C PHE A 103 -10.57 9.84 2.53
N VAL A 104 -10.88 11.12 2.63
CA VAL A 104 -10.07 12.12 3.32
C VAL A 104 -10.82 12.62 4.56
N ILE A 105 -10.11 12.74 5.67
CA ILE A 105 -10.60 13.28 6.93
C ILE A 105 -9.84 14.57 7.18
N GLU A 106 -10.58 15.66 7.30
CA GLU A 106 -10.09 16.99 7.58
C GLU A 106 -11.05 17.67 8.56
N ASN A 107 -10.54 18.26 9.62
CA ASN A 107 -11.36 18.85 10.71
C ASN A 107 -12.42 17.88 11.25
N PHE A 108 -12.05 16.62 11.44
CA PHE A 108 -12.94 15.52 11.86
C PHE A 108 -14.13 15.24 10.94
N ARG A 109 -14.19 15.88 9.76
CA ARG A 109 -15.17 15.61 8.73
C ARG A 109 -14.55 14.71 7.68
N GLN A 110 -15.30 13.71 7.26
CA GLN A 110 -14.86 12.80 6.22
C GLN A 110 -15.55 13.09 4.90
N LYS A 111 -14.76 13.00 3.82
CA LYS A 111 -15.24 13.15 2.45
C LYS A 111 -14.71 12.00 1.61
N LYS A 112 -15.57 11.39 0.82
CA LYS A 112 -15.14 10.39 -0.18
C LYS A 112 -14.34 11.08 -1.28
N LEU A 113 -13.21 10.48 -1.65
CA LEU A 113 -12.40 10.94 -2.77
C LEU A 113 -13.02 10.49 -4.08
N ASP A 114 -12.93 11.33 -5.09
CA ASP A 114 -13.21 10.95 -6.45
C ASP A 114 -11.98 10.20 -7.00
N LEU A 115 -12.14 8.90 -7.23
CA LEU A 115 -11.10 7.99 -7.68
C LEU A 115 -11.56 7.30 -8.97
N PRO A 116 -10.61 6.90 -9.86
CA PRO A 116 -10.95 6.23 -11.10
C PRO A 116 -11.79 4.97 -10.88
N LYS A 117 -12.64 4.62 -11.84
CA LYS A 117 -13.51 3.43 -11.78
C LYS A 117 -12.77 2.11 -11.57
N TYR A 118 -11.49 2.05 -11.95
CA TYR A 118 -10.64 0.89 -11.76
C TYR A 118 -10.03 0.77 -10.36
N PHE A 119 -10.24 1.77 -9.48
CA PHE A 119 -9.78 1.70 -8.09
C PHE A 119 -10.31 0.46 -7.39
N THR A 120 -9.44 -0.29 -6.71
CA THR A 120 -9.82 -1.55 -6.08
C THR A 120 -9.22 -1.71 -4.68
N LEU A 121 -9.99 -2.35 -3.80
CA LEU A 121 -9.53 -2.82 -2.49
C LEU A 121 -9.19 -4.33 -2.52
N GLN A 122 -9.41 -5.00 -3.63
CA GLN A 122 -9.07 -6.41 -3.77
C GLN A 122 -7.58 -6.64 -3.52
N ARG A 123 -7.25 -7.81 -2.99
CA ARG A 123 -5.87 -8.20 -2.71
C ARG A 123 -5.13 -7.18 -1.82
N ASN A 124 -5.81 -6.72 -0.77
CA ASN A 124 -5.28 -5.68 0.14
C ASN A 124 -4.91 -4.36 -0.56
N GLY A 125 -5.62 -4.06 -1.64
CA GLY A 125 -5.46 -2.84 -2.42
C GLY A 125 -5.90 -1.58 -1.68
N GLY A 126 -6.04 -0.51 -2.45
CA GLY A 126 -6.46 0.80 -1.96
C GLY A 126 -5.45 1.90 -2.22
N ILE A 127 -5.58 3.03 -1.53
CA ILE A 127 -4.57 4.10 -1.52
C ILE A 127 -3.33 3.58 -0.77
N LYS A 128 -2.15 3.80 -1.34
CA LYS A 128 -0.87 3.33 -0.80
C LYS A 128 0.05 4.46 -0.36
N THR A 129 -0.01 5.62 -0.99
CA THR A 129 0.64 6.85 -0.51
C THR A 129 -0.02 8.07 -1.08
N VAL A 130 0.31 9.22 -0.49
CA VAL A 130 -0.09 10.54 -0.97
C VAL A 130 1.15 11.39 -1.16
N ILE A 131 1.35 11.85 -2.38
CA ILE A 131 2.43 12.76 -2.76
C ILE A 131 1.85 14.16 -2.85
N SER A 132 2.44 15.11 -2.13
CA SER A 132 2.00 16.51 -2.14
C SER A 132 2.97 17.36 -2.96
N ILE A 133 2.49 17.99 -4.04
CA ILE A 133 3.29 18.90 -4.86
C ILE A 133 2.52 20.21 -4.99
N ASN A 134 2.98 21.25 -4.31
CA ASN A 134 2.24 22.51 -4.18
C ASN A 134 0.79 22.25 -3.70
N LYS A 135 -0.20 22.74 -4.43
CA LYS A 135 -1.62 22.49 -4.17
C LYS A 135 -2.12 21.11 -4.61
N ASN A 136 -1.35 20.42 -5.46
CA ASN A 136 -1.74 19.15 -6.04
C ASN A 136 -1.51 18.00 -5.06
N LYS A 137 -2.44 17.05 -5.03
CA LYS A 137 -2.33 15.79 -4.31
C LYS A 137 -2.39 14.64 -5.31
N ILE A 138 -1.36 13.84 -5.34
CA ILE A 138 -1.23 12.66 -6.18
C ILE A 138 -1.26 11.45 -5.28
N VAL A 139 -2.10 10.48 -5.58
CA VAL A 139 -2.19 9.24 -4.82
C VAL A 139 -1.66 8.07 -5.62
N LEU A 140 -0.90 7.20 -4.96
CA LEU A 140 -0.59 5.89 -5.48
C LEU A 140 -1.72 4.95 -5.07
N ILE A 141 -2.36 4.34 -6.03
CA ILE A 141 -3.49 3.44 -5.82
C ILE A 141 -3.27 2.08 -6.46
N SER A 142 -3.97 1.07 -5.97
CA SER A 142 -4.13 -0.19 -6.67
C SER A 142 -5.31 -0.09 -7.64
N GLY A 143 -5.14 -0.66 -8.82
CA GLY A 143 -6.15 -0.70 -9.86
C GLY A 143 -6.45 -2.12 -10.33
N LYS A 144 -7.68 -2.34 -10.82
CA LYS A 144 -8.11 -3.56 -11.47
C LYS A 144 -8.96 -3.25 -12.69
N GLU A 145 -8.58 -3.82 -13.83
CA GLU A 145 -9.40 -3.84 -15.05
C GLU A 145 -9.41 -5.27 -15.60
N LYS A 146 -10.60 -5.85 -15.73
CA LYS A 146 -10.76 -7.27 -16.12
C LYS A 146 -9.92 -8.20 -15.23
N LYS A 147 -8.91 -8.86 -15.78
CA LYS A 147 -7.95 -9.74 -15.08
C LYS A 147 -6.63 -9.05 -14.73
N CYS A 148 -6.43 -7.79 -15.13
CA CYS A 148 -5.23 -7.00 -14.90
C CYS A 148 -5.30 -6.30 -13.55
N PHE A 149 -4.35 -6.58 -12.66
CA PHE A 149 -4.09 -5.83 -11.45
C PHE A 149 -2.83 -5.00 -11.64
N PHE A 150 -2.87 -3.72 -11.26
CA PHE A 150 -1.77 -2.77 -11.46
C PHE A 150 -1.73 -1.71 -10.36
N ALA A 151 -0.67 -0.91 -10.31
CA ALA A 151 -0.61 0.29 -9.51
C ALA A 151 -0.67 1.53 -10.42
N ALA A 152 -1.24 2.62 -9.93
CA ALA A 152 -1.32 3.88 -10.68
C ALA A 152 -1.09 5.09 -9.79
N LEU A 153 -0.43 6.12 -10.34
CA LEU A 153 -0.40 7.47 -9.77
C LEU A 153 -1.55 8.27 -10.36
N VAL A 154 -2.38 8.85 -9.50
CA VAL A 154 -3.60 9.56 -9.89
C VAL A 154 -3.63 10.94 -9.23
N LEU A 155 -3.89 11.97 -10.01
CA LEU A 155 -4.16 13.32 -9.51
C LEU A 155 -5.58 13.36 -8.91
N LEU A 156 -5.71 13.79 -7.65
CA LEU A 156 -7.00 13.72 -6.94
C LEU A 156 -8.05 14.73 -7.42
N ASN A 157 -7.63 15.85 -8.02
CA ASN A 157 -8.57 16.93 -8.32
C ASN A 157 -9.53 16.58 -9.47
N ASP A 158 -9.08 15.74 -10.41
CA ASP A 158 -9.80 15.37 -11.63
C ASP A 158 -9.72 13.87 -11.95
N SER A 159 -9.25 13.09 -11.01
CA SER A 159 -9.03 11.63 -11.17
C SER A 159 -8.12 11.27 -12.36
N LYS A 160 -7.26 12.21 -12.78
CA LYS A 160 -6.37 12.05 -13.93
C LYS A 160 -5.27 11.04 -13.63
N GLU A 161 -5.15 10.01 -14.46
CA GLU A 161 -4.04 9.06 -14.40
C GLU A 161 -2.75 9.71 -14.93
N LEU A 162 -1.71 9.69 -14.09
CA LEU A 162 -0.39 10.25 -14.43
C LEU A 162 0.59 9.14 -14.82
N LEU A 163 0.45 7.97 -14.22
CA LEU A 163 1.27 6.79 -14.46
C LEU A 163 0.46 5.53 -14.17
N ARG A 164 0.64 4.50 -15.00
CA ARG A 164 0.14 3.14 -14.77
C ARG A 164 1.28 2.14 -14.92
N THR A 165 1.39 1.18 -14.01
CA THR A 165 2.35 0.09 -14.13
C THR A 165 1.84 -0.98 -15.10
N LYS A 166 2.73 -1.85 -15.56
CA LYS A 166 2.32 -3.11 -16.20
C LYS A 166 1.44 -3.93 -15.24
N CYS A 167 0.61 -4.81 -15.80
CA CYS A 167 -0.19 -5.74 -15.01
C CYS A 167 0.71 -6.65 -14.18
N LEU A 168 0.30 -6.90 -12.93
CA LEU A 168 0.89 -7.97 -12.15
C LEU A 168 0.70 -9.31 -12.88
N PRO A 169 1.70 -10.20 -12.90
CA PRO A 169 1.58 -11.51 -13.53
C PRO A 169 0.41 -12.30 -12.96
N THR A 170 -0.49 -12.80 -13.83
CA THR A 170 -1.73 -13.47 -13.41
C THR A 170 -1.52 -14.83 -12.76
N LYS A 171 -0.39 -15.48 -13.05
CA LYS A 171 -0.07 -16.83 -12.56
C LYS A 171 0.40 -16.89 -11.09
N ALA A 172 0.74 -15.76 -10.50
CA ALA A 172 1.17 -15.74 -9.10
C ALA A 172 -0.06 -15.78 -8.19
N LYS A 173 -0.40 -16.95 -7.66
CA LYS A 173 -1.50 -17.14 -6.69
C LYS A 173 -1.40 -16.25 -5.44
N ASN A 174 -0.21 -15.74 -5.15
CA ASN A 174 0.12 -14.99 -3.95
C ASN A 174 0.34 -13.50 -4.20
N ASN A 175 0.05 -12.97 -5.39
CA ASN A 175 0.14 -11.54 -5.66
C ASN A 175 -0.95 -10.81 -4.88
N ASP A 176 -0.52 -9.93 -3.99
CA ASP A 176 -1.41 -8.98 -3.33
C ASP A 176 -0.73 -7.61 -3.24
N PHE A 177 -1.51 -6.59 -2.90
CA PHE A 177 -1.02 -5.23 -2.75
C PHE A 177 -0.56 -4.90 -1.32
N ASN A 178 -0.55 -5.88 -0.41
CA ASN A 178 -0.13 -5.64 0.96
C ASN A 178 1.34 -5.21 1.04
N GLY A 179 2.19 -5.85 0.21
CA GLY A 179 3.62 -5.56 0.13
C GLY A 179 3.98 -4.30 -0.65
N LEU A 180 3.02 -3.56 -1.25
CA LEU A 180 3.38 -2.38 -2.03
C LEU A 180 4.15 -1.32 -1.24
N GLY A 181 4.07 -1.34 0.10
CA GLY A 181 4.70 -0.34 0.92
C GLY A 181 4.19 1.03 0.50
N SER A 182 4.67 2.07 1.01
CA SER A 182 4.60 3.31 0.25
C SER A 182 4.99 4.52 1.05
N SER A 183 6.02 5.10 0.63
CA SER A 183 6.49 6.37 1.14
C SER A 183 7.02 7.22 -0.02
N ASN A 184 7.19 8.50 0.24
CA ASN A 184 7.78 9.40 -0.72
C ASN A 184 8.61 10.47 -0.04
N VAL A 185 9.64 10.95 -0.73
CA VAL A 185 10.51 12.03 -0.26
C VAL A 185 10.86 12.96 -1.41
N HIS A 186 10.95 14.26 -1.12
CA HIS A 186 11.36 15.28 -2.06
C HIS A 186 12.82 15.62 -1.82
N LEU A 187 13.66 15.43 -2.83
CA LEU A 187 15.05 15.82 -2.81
C LEU A 187 15.40 16.58 -4.09
N ASN A 188 15.85 17.83 -3.94
CA ASN A 188 16.10 18.75 -5.04
C ASN A 188 14.89 18.89 -5.99
N ASP A 189 15.09 18.68 -7.27
CA ASP A 189 14.06 18.74 -8.31
C ASP A 189 13.29 17.40 -8.51
N HIS A 190 13.64 16.37 -7.76
CA HIS A 190 13.01 15.06 -7.88
C HIS A 190 12.09 14.72 -6.72
N ILE A 191 11.15 13.84 -7.03
CA ILE A 191 10.35 13.12 -6.05
C ILE A 191 10.69 11.64 -6.17
N TYR A 192 11.03 11.05 -5.04
CA TYR A 192 11.30 9.62 -4.90
C TYR A 192 10.12 8.98 -4.21
N PHE A 193 9.71 7.82 -4.66
CA PHE A 193 8.63 7.06 -4.04
C PHE A 193 8.90 5.57 -4.11
N THR A 194 8.40 4.85 -3.14
CA THR A 194 8.55 3.40 -3.06
C THR A 194 7.39 2.71 -3.77
N LEU A 195 7.67 1.61 -4.42
CA LEU A 195 6.70 0.66 -4.92
C LEU A 195 7.21 -0.75 -4.65
N GLY A 196 6.80 -1.34 -3.53
CA GLY A 196 7.25 -2.65 -3.12
C GLY A 196 6.74 -3.76 -4.02
N THR A 197 7.24 -4.96 -3.81
CA THR A 197 6.76 -6.13 -4.54
C THR A 197 5.38 -6.57 -4.04
N SER A 198 4.56 -7.08 -4.96
CA SER A 198 3.30 -7.74 -4.61
C SER A 198 3.48 -9.19 -4.16
N GLU A 199 4.71 -9.69 -4.16
CA GLU A 199 5.01 -11.07 -3.84
C GLU A 199 5.11 -11.27 -2.34
N LYS A 200 4.15 -12.00 -1.78
CA LYS A 200 4.14 -12.38 -0.37
C LYS A 200 5.25 -13.38 -0.05
N HIS A 201 5.60 -14.24 -1.00
CA HIS A 201 6.58 -15.30 -0.86
C HIS A 201 7.55 -15.30 -2.03
N VAL A 202 8.76 -15.78 -1.79
CA VAL A 202 9.73 -15.98 -2.87
C VAL A 202 9.16 -16.97 -3.88
N SER A 203 8.85 -16.47 -5.04
CA SER A 203 8.48 -17.29 -6.19
C SER A 203 9.69 -17.41 -7.13
N LYS A 204 10.09 -18.63 -7.45
CA LYS A 204 11.16 -18.85 -8.44
C LYS A 204 10.81 -18.31 -9.84
N ASN A 205 9.53 -17.99 -10.08
CA ASN A 205 9.01 -17.72 -11.42
C ASN A 205 8.72 -16.26 -11.72
N SER A 206 8.89 -15.34 -10.75
CA SER A 206 8.64 -13.91 -10.99
C SER A 206 9.36 -13.03 -9.97
N PRO A 207 10.67 -12.84 -10.09
CA PRO A 207 11.40 -11.92 -9.23
C PRO A 207 11.16 -10.47 -9.69
N LEU A 208 9.92 -9.96 -9.56
CA LEU A 208 9.54 -8.62 -10.01
C LEU A 208 10.49 -7.53 -9.49
N ALA A 209 11.03 -7.74 -8.28
CA ALA A 209 11.99 -6.81 -7.69
C ALA A 209 13.32 -6.74 -8.46
N GLN A 210 13.67 -7.78 -9.22
CA GLN A 210 14.89 -7.83 -10.03
C GLN A 210 14.64 -7.52 -11.51
N ASP A 211 13.38 -7.59 -11.98
CA ASP A 211 12.99 -7.37 -13.36
C ASP A 211 12.76 -5.89 -13.65
N ASP A 212 13.62 -5.29 -14.48
CA ASP A 212 13.60 -3.86 -14.79
C ASP A 212 12.41 -3.47 -15.71
N ASP A 213 11.71 -4.44 -16.27
CA ASP A 213 10.47 -4.23 -17.01
C ASP A 213 9.27 -3.88 -16.12
N TYR A 214 9.39 -4.08 -14.80
CA TYR A 214 8.36 -3.81 -13.81
C TYR A 214 8.82 -2.78 -12.77
N PHE A 215 7.90 -1.93 -12.35
CA PHE A 215 8.17 -0.96 -11.29
C PHE A 215 8.02 -1.51 -9.87
N PHE A 216 7.60 -2.76 -9.73
CA PHE A 216 7.44 -3.41 -8.42
C PHE A 216 8.78 -3.81 -7.81
N GLY A 217 8.94 -3.63 -6.49
CA GLY A 217 10.18 -3.89 -5.78
C GLY A 217 11.27 -2.84 -6.06
N LYS A 218 10.85 -1.58 -6.27
CA LYS A 218 11.74 -0.47 -6.65
C LYS A 218 11.54 0.75 -5.77
N ILE A 219 12.58 1.56 -5.71
CA ILE A 219 12.45 2.99 -5.42
C ILE A 219 12.55 3.72 -6.75
N LEU A 220 11.51 4.46 -7.06
CA LEU A 220 11.31 5.16 -8.31
C LEU A 220 11.49 6.67 -8.10
N ARG A 221 11.86 7.38 -9.16
CA ARG A 221 11.86 8.84 -9.12
C ARG A 221 11.36 9.47 -10.43
N PHE A 222 10.89 10.69 -10.32
CA PHE A 222 10.59 11.55 -11.46
C PHE A 222 10.90 13.00 -11.12
N LYS A 223 11.10 13.83 -12.14
CA LYS A 223 11.27 15.28 -11.96
C LYS A 223 9.95 15.94 -11.61
N LYS A 224 9.98 16.91 -10.70
CA LYS A 224 8.79 17.71 -10.36
C LYS A 224 8.21 18.43 -11.57
N GLU A 225 9.06 18.92 -12.44
CA GLU A 225 8.66 19.58 -13.69
C GLU A 225 7.83 18.67 -14.61
N ASP A 226 8.26 17.39 -14.76
CA ASP A 226 7.57 16.44 -15.62
C ASP A 226 6.14 16.14 -15.12
N ILE A 227 5.92 16.18 -13.81
CA ILE A 227 4.57 16.08 -13.24
C ILE A 227 3.69 17.25 -13.70
N PHE A 228 4.19 18.49 -13.66
CA PHE A 228 3.41 19.64 -14.09
C PHE A 228 3.12 19.57 -15.60
N LYS A 229 4.13 19.19 -16.41
CA LYS A 229 3.94 18.95 -17.84
C LYS A 229 2.89 17.88 -18.12
N LYS A 230 2.90 16.77 -17.35
CA LYS A 230 1.90 15.71 -17.48
C LYS A 230 0.51 16.16 -17.05
N ILE A 231 0.40 16.94 -15.97
CA ILE A 231 -0.88 17.52 -15.51
C ILE A 231 -1.46 18.44 -16.60
N ASN A 232 -0.64 19.26 -17.24
CA ASN A 232 -1.04 20.21 -18.26
C ASN A 232 -1.23 19.60 -19.67
N ASN A 233 -1.03 18.28 -19.84
CA ASN A 233 -1.03 17.57 -21.13
C ASN A 233 0.08 17.99 -22.11
N GLU A 234 1.17 18.53 -21.61
CA GLU A 234 2.34 18.91 -22.41
C GLU A 234 3.21 17.69 -22.77
N ILE A 235 3.10 16.61 -22.01
CA ILE A 235 3.75 15.31 -22.27
C ILE A 235 2.74 14.17 -22.19
N GLU A 236 2.87 13.17 -23.06
CA GLU A 236 2.00 12.01 -23.07
C GLU A 236 2.30 11.04 -21.89
N ASN A 237 3.57 10.78 -21.61
CA ASN A 237 4.00 9.85 -20.60
C ASN A 237 4.90 10.51 -19.58
N LEU A 238 4.68 10.21 -18.29
CA LEU A 238 5.57 10.63 -17.23
C LEU A 238 6.87 9.84 -17.31
N ASN A 239 8.01 10.53 -17.37
CA ASN A 239 9.31 9.89 -17.33
C ASN A 239 9.63 9.47 -15.89
N VAL A 240 9.58 8.16 -15.64
CA VAL A 240 9.88 7.56 -14.34
C VAL A 240 11.13 6.71 -14.44
N GLU A 241 12.12 7.02 -13.60
CA GLU A 241 13.38 6.31 -13.52
C GLU A 241 13.37 5.31 -12.36
N ILE A 242 13.86 4.10 -12.57
CA ILE A 242 14.20 3.16 -11.49
C ILE A 242 15.46 3.67 -10.83
N PHE A 243 15.34 4.17 -9.60
CA PHE A 243 16.50 4.69 -8.86
C PHE A 243 17.28 3.59 -8.17
N SER A 244 16.56 2.62 -7.57
CA SER A 244 17.14 1.38 -7.01
C SER A 244 16.13 0.24 -7.10
N LYS A 245 16.63 -1.01 -6.98
CA LYS A 245 15.85 -2.23 -7.12
C LYS A 245 16.15 -3.27 -6.04
N GLY A 246 15.43 -4.38 -6.07
CA GLY A 246 15.64 -5.46 -5.11
C GLY A 246 15.02 -5.17 -3.74
N HIS A 247 13.97 -4.36 -3.69
CA HIS A 247 13.23 -4.05 -2.47
C HIS A 247 12.02 -4.97 -2.32
N ARG A 248 11.73 -5.38 -1.08
CA ARG A 248 10.56 -6.21 -0.78
C ARG A 248 9.33 -5.36 -0.47
N THR A 249 9.30 -4.77 0.71
CA THR A 249 8.15 -4.00 1.21
C THR A 249 8.65 -2.70 1.85
N PRO A 250 9.11 -1.74 1.03
CA PRO A 250 9.64 -0.48 1.52
C PRO A 250 8.52 0.38 2.10
N GLN A 251 8.53 0.59 3.42
CA GLN A 251 7.50 1.28 4.18
C GLN A 251 7.82 2.76 4.41
N GLY A 252 9.08 3.12 4.56
CA GLY A 252 9.49 4.47 4.86
C GLY A 252 10.62 4.97 3.99
N LEU A 253 10.51 6.22 3.54
CA LEU A 253 11.60 6.99 2.93
C LEU A 253 11.81 8.27 3.73
N THR A 254 13.04 8.58 4.03
CA THR A 254 13.45 9.89 4.56
C THR A 254 14.71 10.36 3.87
N LYS A 255 15.04 11.64 4.06
CA LYS A 255 16.33 12.20 3.64
C LYS A 255 17.05 12.83 4.80
N ILE A 256 18.36 12.69 4.79
CA ILE A 256 19.30 13.43 5.61
C ILE A 256 20.28 14.05 4.64
N ASP A 257 20.32 15.36 4.58
CA ASP A 257 21.08 16.12 3.57
C ASP A 257 20.76 15.68 2.13
N GLN A 258 21.73 15.15 1.42
CA GLN A 258 21.60 14.65 0.04
C GLN A 258 21.41 13.12 -0.02
N SER A 259 21.37 12.44 1.12
CA SER A 259 21.22 11.00 1.22
C SER A 259 19.77 10.60 1.48
N ILE A 260 19.35 9.54 0.82
CA ILE A 260 18.00 8.94 0.99
C ILE A 260 18.15 7.66 1.79
N PHE A 261 17.28 7.48 2.77
CA PHE A 261 17.20 6.28 3.60
C PHE A 261 15.85 5.62 3.41
N ASN A 262 15.85 4.30 3.35
CA ASN A 262 14.67 3.46 3.26
C ASN A 262 14.60 2.50 4.44
N VAL A 263 13.41 2.29 4.97
CA VAL A 263 13.13 1.16 5.86
C VAL A 263 12.11 0.23 5.21
N GLU A 264 12.38 -1.06 5.30
CA GLU A 264 11.53 -2.07 4.66
C GLU A 264 11.36 -3.35 5.49
N HIS A 265 10.23 -4.03 5.26
CA HIS A 265 9.98 -5.31 5.89
C HIS A 265 10.70 -6.44 5.16
N GLY A 266 11.47 -7.20 5.90
CA GLY A 266 11.88 -8.54 5.49
C GLY A 266 10.69 -9.52 5.45
N PRO A 267 10.92 -10.78 5.06
CA PRO A 267 9.91 -11.83 5.15
C PRO A 267 9.62 -12.20 6.62
N LYS A 268 10.07 -13.31 7.10
CA LYS A 268 10.00 -13.68 8.53
C LYS A 268 11.31 -13.27 9.21
N GLY A 269 11.34 -12.13 9.89
CA GLY A 269 12.56 -11.48 10.37
C GLY A 269 13.19 -10.57 9.30
N GLY A 270 14.31 -9.92 9.63
CA GLY A 270 15.12 -9.17 8.68
C GLY A 270 14.49 -7.90 8.12
N ASP A 271 13.84 -7.11 8.96
CA ASP A 271 13.53 -5.72 8.59
C ASP A 271 14.83 -4.95 8.43
N GLU A 272 14.88 -4.04 7.47
CA GLU A 272 16.12 -3.38 7.06
C GLU A 272 16.01 -1.86 7.11
N LEU A 273 17.13 -1.23 7.45
CA LEU A 273 17.42 0.18 7.19
C LEU A 273 18.47 0.26 6.11
N ASN A 274 18.16 0.88 5.00
CA ASN A 274 19.02 0.99 3.82
C ASN A 274 19.43 2.42 3.53
N LEU A 275 20.69 2.66 3.21
CA LEU A 275 21.12 3.85 2.48
C LEU A 275 20.84 3.61 0.99
N VAL A 276 19.97 4.43 0.40
CA VAL A 276 19.53 4.23 -0.98
C VAL A 276 20.51 4.85 -1.96
N ILE A 277 21.12 4.02 -2.78
CA ILE A 277 22.13 4.40 -3.78
C ILE A 277 21.53 4.30 -5.18
N LYS A 278 21.88 5.26 -6.04
CA LYS A 278 21.47 5.21 -7.45
C LYS A 278 22.00 3.93 -8.12
N ASN A 279 21.13 3.23 -8.86
CA ASN A 279 21.40 1.93 -9.47
C ASN A 279 21.72 0.81 -8.47
N GLY A 280 21.50 1.03 -7.16
CA GLY A 280 21.68 0.02 -6.13
C GLY A 280 20.69 -1.13 -6.27
N ASN A 281 21.14 -2.35 -5.94
CA ASN A 281 20.33 -3.55 -5.88
C ASN A 281 20.40 -4.14 -4.47
N TYR A 282 19.25 -4.21 -3.78
CA TYR A 282 19.13 -4.66 -2.38
C TYR A 282 18.76 -6.15 -2.26
N GLY A 283 18.85 -6.88 -3.35
CA GLY A 283 18.91 -8.34 -3.41
C GLY A 283 17.59 -9.08 -3.32
N TRP A 284 16.47 -8.49 -2.86
CA TRP A 284 15.21 -9.20 -2.82
C TRP A 284 14.77 -9.70 -4.21
N PRO A 285 14.29 -10.95 -4.40
CA PRO A 285 14.13 -12.02 -3.41
C PRO A 285 15.30 -13.00 -3.30
N LEU A 286 16.46 -12.65 -3.85
CA LEU A 286 17.64 -13.52 -3.94
C LEU A 286 18.42 -13.56 -2.62
N THR A 287 18.42 -12.45 -1.88
CA THR A 287 19.03 -12.33 -0.54
C THR A 287 18.05 -11.67 0.43
N SER A 288 18.14 -12.02 1.71
CA SER A 288 17.42 -11.38 2.83
C SER A 288 17.98 -11.87 4.16
N TYR A 289 17.98 -11.02 5.17
CA TYR A 289 18.26 -11.40 6.56
C TYR A 289 17.12 -12.14 7.24
N GLY A 290 15.94 -12.19 6.61
CA GLY A 290 14.81 -12.98 7.06
C GLY A 290 14.76 -14.38 6.43
N THR A 291 13.76 -15.15 6.83
CA THR A 291 13.51 -16.50 6.30
C THR A 291 12.16 -16.54 5.60
N ASN A 292 11.96 -17.52 4.71
CA ASN A 292 10.64 -17.74 4.13
C ASN A 292 9.63 -18.12 5.20
N TYR A 293 8.35 -17.76 4.98
CA TYR A 293 7.26 -18.25 5.82
C TYR A 293 7.13 -19.77 5.72
N LEU A 294 6.58 -20.39 6.75
CA LEU A 294 6.27 -21.81 6.76
C LEU A 294 5.14 -22.16 5.78
N LYS A 295 4.94 -23.44 5.49
CA LYS A 295 3.95 -23.92 4.51
C LYS A 295 2.51 -23.52 4.85
N ASP A 296 2.13 -23.50 6.11
CA ASP A 296 0.82 -23.03 6.59
C ASP A 296 0.54 -21.57 6.22
N ASN A 297 1.58 -20.77 6.09
CA ASN A 297 1.52 -19.39 5.62
C ASN A 297 1.92 -19.22 4.15
N GLY A 298 2.00 -20.32 3.38
CA GLY A 298 2.24 -20.35 1.95
C GLY A 298 3.72 -20.25 1.53
N GLY A 299 4.65 -20.31 2.46
CA GLY A 299 6.09 -20.39 2.22
C GLY A 299 6.61 -21.82 2.19
N ASP A 300 7.92 -22.01 2.15
CA ASP A 300 8.61 -23.31 2.24
C ASP A 300 9.46 -23.45 3.52
N GLY A 301 9.50 -22.42 4.35
CA GLY A 301 10.26 -22.37 5.61
C GLY A 301 11.79 -22.34 5.43
N LYS A 302 12.28 -22.27 4.17
CA LYS A 302 13.70 -22.30 3.90
C LYS A 302 14.34 -20.95 4.21
N SER A 303 15.60 -21.00 4.62
CA SER A 303 16.42 -19.80 4.72
C SER A 303 16.67 -19.20 3.35
N ILE A 304 16.73 -17.88 3.29
CA ILE A 304 17.18 -17.12 2.14
C ILE A 304 18.66 -16.79 2.36
N PRO A 305 19.51 -16.77 1.33
CA PRO A 305 20.88 -16.32 1.50
C PRO A 305 20.92 -14.92 2.13
N SER A 306 21.74 -14.72 3.18
CA SER A 306 21.76 -13.48 3.95
C SER A 306 22.95 -12.57 3.63
N ASN A 307 23.95 -13.08 2.95
CA ASN A 307 25.13 -12.30 2.61
C ASN A 307 24.88 -11.56 1.28
N HIS A 308 24.55 -10.28 1.34
CA HIS A 308 24.30 -9.44 0.18
C HIS A 308 25.59 -9.16 -0.57
N GLU A 309 26.68 -8.84 0.12
CA GLU A 309 27.96 -8.49 -0.50
C GLU A 309 28.55 -9.64 -1.34
N LEU A 310 28.52 -10.88 -0.85
CA LEU A 310 28.98 -12.04 -1.60
C LEU A 310 28.18 -12.29 -2.88
N ASN A 311 26.96 -11.77 -2.97
CA ASN A 311 26.09 -11.86 -4.14
C ASN A 311 26.05 -10.56 -4.95
N SER A 312 26.97 -9.63 -4.70
CA SER A 312 27.04 -8.32 -5.37
C SER A 312 25.80 -7.44 -5.19
N PHE A 313 25.12 -7.56 -4.04
CA PHE A 313 24.02 -6.70 -3.64
C PHE A 313 24.45 -5.70 -2.58
N ASN A 314 23.69 -4.62 -2.43
CA ASN A 314 23.94 -3.62 -1.41
C ASN A 314 23.54 -4.15 -0.02
N GLU A 315 24.46 -4.06 0.94
CA GLU A 315 24.19 -4.39 2.33
C GLU A 315 23.31 -3.32 2.98
N PRO A 316 22.33 -3.71 3.83
CA PRO A 316 21.63 -2.76 4.66
C PRO A 316 22.57 -2.17 5.72
N LEU A 317 22.33 -0.93 6.13
CA LEU A 317 22.99 -0.31 7.27
C LEU A 317 22.67 -1.03 8.59
N LEU A 318 21.47 -1.58 8.67
CA LEU A 318 20.99 -2.32 9.83
C LEU A 318 19.96 -3.36 9.38
N ALA A 319 20.14 -4.60 9.82
CA ALA A 319 19.16 -5.66 9.71
C ALA A 319 18.62 -6.01 11.11
N LEU A 320 17.30 -6.03 11.27
CA LEU A 320 16.63 -6.31 12.53
C LEU A 320 16.11 -7.75 12.57
N VAL A 321 16.78 -8.58 13.36
CA VAL A 321 16.40 -9.97 13.58
C VAL A 321 16.33 -10.21 15.09
N PRO A 322 15.12 -10.36 15.65
CA PRO A 322 13.81 -10.45 14.99
C PRO A 322 13.33 -9.11 14.43
N SER A 323 12.38 -9.18 13.47
CA SER A 323 11.67 -8.00 12.94
C SER A 323 10.89 -7.28 14.03
N ILE A 324 10.81 -5.96 13.89
CA ILE A 324 9.99 -5.09 14.75
C ILE A 324 8.74 -4.58 14.04
N GLY A 325 8.54 -4.93 12.75
CA GLY A 325 7.44 -4.45 11.95
C GLY A 325 7.56 -2.95 11.64
N ILE A 326 8.73 -2.54 11.16
CA ILE A 326 9.08 -1.14 10.90
C ILE A 326 8.12 -0.50 9.91
N SER A 327 7.47 0.62 10.25
CA SER A 327 6.43 1.23 9.43
C SER A 327 6.80 2.56 8.79
N SER A 328 7.75 3.29 9.37
CA SER A 328 8.23 4.56 8.82
C SER A 328 9.58 4.95 9.38
N VAL A 329 10.25 5.88 8.72
CA VAL A 329 11.47 6.52 9.16
C VAL A 329 11.35 8.02 8.92
N ASN A 330 11.76 8.81 9.91
CA ASN A 330 11.81 10.27 9.81
C ASN A 330 13.13 10.78 10.35
N ASN A 331 13.56 11.91 9.80
CA ASN A 331 14.65 12.69 10.35
C ASN A 331 14.13 13.55 11.51
N CYS A 332 14.83 13.55 12.63
CA CYS A 332 14.56 14.35 13.83
C CYS A 332 15.37 15.64 13.81
#